data_5ea6ec19b260a04ac35b56bc7677fbc7
#
_entry.id   5ea6ec19b260a04ac35b56bc7677fbc7
#
_cell.length_a   1.000
_cell.length_b   1.000
_cell.length_c   1.000
_cell.angle_alpha   90.00
_cell.angle_beta   90.00
_cell.angle_gamma   90.00
#
_symmetry.space_group_name_H-M   'P 1'
#
loop_
_entity.id
_entity.type
_entity.pdbx_description
1 polymer ?
#
loop_
_entity_poly.entity_id
_entity_poly.type
_entity_poly.pdbx_seq_one_letter_code
_entity_poly.pdbx_strand_id
1 'polypeptide(L)'
;MSITVDELRKLTNIDIIDIRSKEKYNDNHILNAHNIPFDKLLIKPENYLEKNKPYYIYCQKGLQTKQLCNILNKKGYNLINIIGGYEAWILTE
;
A
#
# COMPACT_ATOMS: atom_id res chain seq x y z
N MET A 1 -2.06 0.50 -11.55
CA MET A 1 -2.77 1.77 -11.29
C MET A 1 -2.11 2.50 -10.11
N SER A 2 -2.18 3.81 -10.10
CA SER A 2 -1.55 4.63 -9.07
C SER A 2 -2.46 5.78 -8.66
N ILE A 3 -2.22 6.30 -7.46
CA ILE A 3 -2.97 7.43 -6.93
C ILE A 3 -2.00 8.37 -6.20
N THR A 4 -2.26 9.67 -6.24
CA THR A 4 -1.47 10.62 -5.47
C THR A 4 -1.95 10.67 -4.02
N VAL A 5 -1.11 11.21 -3.13
CA VAL A 5 -1.50 11.40 -1.74
C VAL A 5 -2.69 12.36 -1.63
N ASP A 6 -2.71 13.40 -2.44
CA ASP A 6 -3.83 14.36 -2.43
C ASP A 6 -5.15 13.70 -2.83
N GLU A 7 -5.12 12.84 -3.84
CA GLU A 7 -6.29 12.07 -4.25
C GLU A 7 -6.72 11.08 -3.17
N LEU A 8 -5.75 10.41 -2.55
CA LEU A 8 -6.01 9.45 -1.48
C LEU A 8 -6.76 10.10 -0.30
N ARG A 9 -6.38 11.32 0.07
CA ARG A 9 -6.99 12.04 1.19
C ARG A 9 -8.47 12.35 0.98
N LYS A 10 -8.94 12.33 -0.26
CA LYS A 10 -10.36 12.56 -0.59
C LYS A 10 -11.21 11.31 -0.48
N LEU A 11 -10.59 10.15 -0.31
CA LEU A 11 -11.29 8.87 -0.26
C LEU A 11 -11.60 8.48 1.19
N THR A 12 -12.73 7.77 1.36
CA THR A 12 -13.15 7.24 2.67
C THR A 12 -13.48 5.76 2.53
N ASN A 13 -13.46 5.04 3.66
CA ASN A 13 -13.80 3.61 3.70
C ASN A 13 -12.97 2.77 2.74
N ILE A 14 -11.66 3.06 2.70
CA ILE A 14 -10.72 2.34 1.85
C ILE A 14 -9.78 1.49 2.70
N ASP A 15 -9.22 0.45 2.06
CA ASP A 15 -8.19 -0.39 2.69
C ASP A 15 -6.82 0.11 2.27
N ILE A 16 -6.03 0.53 3.25
CA ILE A 16 -4.66 1.00 3.04
C ILE A 16 -3.71 -0.01 3.67
N ILE A 17 -2.69 -0.41 2.92
CA ILE A 17 -1.69 -1.38 3.38
C ILE A 17 -0.31 -0.75 3.36
N ASP A 18 0.35 -0.80 4.52
CA ASP A 18 1.75 -0.41 4.69
C ASP A 18 2.62 -1.65 4.54
N ILE A 19 3.46 -1.70 3.51
CA ILE A 19 4.33 -2.86 3.28
C ILE A 19 5.75 -2.69 3.81
N ARG A 20 5.98 -1.65 4.62
CA ARG A 20 7.27 -1.44 5.27
C ARG A 20 7.46 -2.43 6.41
N SER A 21 8.63 -2.43 7.03
CA SER A 21 8.88 -3.24 8.22
C SER A 21 7.92 -2.87 9.35
N LYS A 22 7.68 -3.83 10.24
CA LYS A 22 6.85 -3.61 11.42
C LYS A 22 7.40 -2.47 12.28
N GLU A 23 8.71 -2.35 12.38
CA GLU A 23 9.35 -1.30 13.16
C GLU A 23 9.02 0.10 12.63
N LYS A 24 9.13 0.28 11.32
CA LYS A 24 8.77 1.56 10.69
C LYS A 24 7.30 1.87 10.83
N TYR A 25 6.45 0.88 10.65
CA TYR A 25 5.01 1.03 10.84
C TYR A 25 4.68 1.46 12.26
N ASN A 26 5.27 0.81 13.26
CA ASN A 26 5.01 1.13 14.66
C ASN A 26 5.52 2.52 15.05
N ASP A 27 6.59 2.97 14.40
CA ASP A 27 7.12 4.32 14.62
C ASP A 27 6.14 5.38 14.13
N ASN A 28 5.64 5.23 12.91
CA ASN A 28 4.58 6.09 12.37
C ASN A 28 4.05 5.50 11.06
N HIS A 29 2.78 5.74 10.76
CA HIS A 29 2.16 5.22 9.54
C HIS A 29 0.97 6.09 9.14
N ILE A 30 0.47 5.88 7.92
CA ILE A 30 -0.75 6.55 7.45
C ILE A 30 -1.93 6.08 8.31
N LEU A 31 -2.75 7.02 8.75
CA LEU A 31 -3.91 6.72 9.59
C LEU A 31 -4.77 5.61 8.96
N ASN A 32 -5.13 4.63 9.77
CA ASN A 32 -5.95 3.48 9.38
C ASN A 32 -5.24 2.46 8.45
N ALA A 33 -3.96 2.62 8.19
CA ALA A 33 -3.22 1.63 7.41
C ALA A 33 -2.97 0.36 8.22
N HIS A 34 -3.04 -0.79 7.56
CA HIS A 34 -2.66 -2.08 8.11
C HIS A 34 -1.24 -2.42 7.67
N ASN A 35 -0.47 -3.04 8.54
CA ASN A 35 0.89 -3.42 8.20
C ASN A 35 0.95 -4.87 7.72
N ILE A 36 1.30 -5.04 6.46
CA ILE A 36 1.60 -6.36 5.89
C ILE A 36 2.94 -6.21 5.19
N PRO A 37 4.05 -6.61 5.82
CA PRO A 37 5.38 -6.44 5.23
C PRO A 37 5.48 -7.06 3.83
N PHE A 38 6.30 -6.44 2.99
CA PHE A 38 6.47 -6.79 1.59
C PHE A 38 6.58 -8.29 1.32
N ASP A 39 7.46 -8.98 2.07
CA ASP A 39 7.70 -10.41 1.86
C ASP A 39 6.45 -11.25 2.11
N LYS A 40 5.71 -10.93 3.16
CA LYS A 40 4.48 -11.66 3.50
C LYS A 40 3.43 -11.52 2.42
N LEU A 41 3.27 -10.30 1.93
CA LEU A 41 2.27 -10.02 0.89
C LEU A 41 2.66 -10.65 -0.45
N LEU A 42 3.94 -10.64 -0.77
CA LEU A 42 4.45 -11.23 -2.00
C LEU A 42 4.30 -12.75 -2.02
N ILE A 43 4.64 -13.41 -0.90
CA ILE A 43 4.70 -14.88 -0.84
C ILE A 43 3.30 -15.49 -0.78
N LYS A 44 2.42 -14.96 0.06
CA LYS A 44 1.07 -15.49 0.23
C LYS A 44 0.02 -14.39 0.24
N PRO A 45 -0.20 -13.73 -0.91
CA PRO A 45 -1.19 -12.65 -1.00
C PRO A 45 -2.59 -13.12 -0.66
N GLU A 46 -2.93 -14.38 -0.96
CA GLU A 46 -4.24 -14.94 -0.70
C GLU A 46 -4.60 -14.97 0.79
N ASN A 47 -3.61 -14.90 1.69
CA ASN A 47 -3.85 -14.84 3.12
C ASN A 47 -4.34 -13.45 3.57
N TYR A 48 -4.15 -12.44 2.75
CA TYR A 48 -4.39 -11.04 3.12
C TYR A 48 -5.34 -10.30 2.19
N LEU A 49 -5.46 -10.74 0.94
CA LEU A 49 -6.17 -9.99 -0.09
C LEU A 49 -7.31 -10.79 -0.71
N GLU A 50 -8.37 -10.06 -1.04
CA GLU A 50 -9.46 -10.57 -1.86
C GLU A 50 -9.32 -10.00 -3.27
N LYS A 51 -9.61 -10.80 -4.30
CA LYS A 51 -9.39 -10.39 -5.70
C LYS A 51 -10.39 -9.37 -6.24
N ASN A 52 -11.55 -9.28 -5.62
CA ASN A 52 -12.63 -8.39 -6.09
C ASN A 52 -12.70 -7.07 -5.34
N LYS A 53 -11.60 -6.67 -4.71
CA LYS A 53 -11.59 -5.54 -3.79
C LYS A 53 -10.30 -4.73 -3.97
N PRO A 54 -10.38 -3.39 -4.04
CA PRO A 54 -9.19 -2.56 -4.20
C PRO A 54 -8.44 -2.37 -2.88
N TYR A 55 -7.11 -2.32 -2.97
CA TYR A 55 -6.25 -2.01 -1.84
C TYR A 55 -5.24 -0.95 -2.25
N TYR A 56 -5.11 0.09 -1.43
CA TYR A 56 -4.16 1.17 -1.64
C TYR A 56 -2.91 0.85 -0.83
N ILE A 57 -1.77 0.70 -1.51
CA ILE A 57 -0.55 0.22 -0.85
C ILE A 57 0.57 1.24 -0.94
N TYR A 58 1.40 1.28 0.10
CA TYR A 58 2.56 2.16 0.10
C TYR A 58 3.75 1.53 0.82
N CYS A 59 4.93 1.96 0.40
CA CYS A 59 6.19 1.70 1.07
C CYS A 59 6.82 3.04 1.42
N GLN A 60 8.11 3.09 1.68
CA GLN A 60 8.75 4.34 2.07
C GLN A 60 8.76 5.36 0.94
N LYS A 61 9.18 4.97 -0.29
CA LYS A 61 9.35 5.86 -1.43
C LYS A 61 8.47 5.56 -2.64
N GLY A 62 7.74 4.45 -2.62
CA GLY A 62 6.87 4.05 -3.72
C GLY A 62 7.49 3.06 -4.70
N LEU A 63 8.74 2.64 -4.52
CA LEU A 63 9.43 1.74 -5.47
C LEU A 63 9.03 0.28 -5.28
N GLN A 64 9.03 -0.22 -4.05
CA GLN A 64 8.65 -1.60 -3.76
C GLN A 64 7.18 -1.88 -4.08
N THR A 65 6.32 -0.92 -3.79
CA THR A 65 4.89 -1.06 -4.08
C THR A 65 4.61 -1.12 -5.58
N LYS A 66 5.37 -0.39 -6.38
CA LYS A 66 5.26 -0.43 -7.83
C LYS A 66 5.55 -1.83 -8.36
N GLN A 67 6.61 -2.45 -7.84
CA GLN A 67 6.99 -3.83 -8.15
C GLN A 67 5.88 -4.80 -7.76
N LEU A 68 5.37 -4.67 -6.55
CA LEU A 68 4.35 -5.55 -6.00
C LEU A 68 3.04 -5.45 -6.79
N CYS A 69 2.64 -4.24 -7.18
CA CYS A 69 1.47 -4.03 -8.04
C CYS A 69 1.63 -4.77 -9.36
N ASN A 70 2.79 -4.67 -10.00
CA ASN A 70 3.05 -5.35 -11.26
C ASN A 70 2.91 -6.87 -11.13
N ILE A 71 3.42 -7.43 -10.05
CA ILE A 71 3.38 -8.87 -9.82
C ILE A 71 1.96 -9.35 -9.48
N LEU A 72 1.35 -8.74 -8.48
CA LEU A 72 0.09 -9.23 -7.94
C LEU A 72 -1.13 -8.88 -8.78
N ASN A 73 -1.11 -7.74 -9.47
CA ASN A 73 -2.24 -7.39 -10.35
C ASN A 73 -2.35 -8.35 -11.54
N LYS A 74 -1.22 -8.91 -12.00
CA LYS A 74 -1.23 -9.97 -13.02
C LYS A 74 -1.87 -11.26 -12.52
N LYS A 75 -1.93 -11.44 -11.20
CA LYS A 75 -2.57 -12.60 -10.59
C LYS A 75 -4.06 -12.36 -10.27
N GLY A 76 -4.58 -11.21 -10.63
CA GLY A 76 -5.99 -10.89 -10.46
C GLY A 76 -6.34 -10.03 -9.25
N TYR A 77 -5.34 -9.58 -8.50
CA TYR A 77 -5.58 -8.63 -7.40
C TYR A 77 -5.69 -7.21 -7.92
N ASN A 78 -6.26 -6.31 -7.15
CA ASN A 78 -6.43 -4.91 -7.50
C ASN A 78 -5.68 -4.03 -6.51
N LEU A 79 -4.37 -3.90 -6.71
CA LEU A 79 -3.51 -3.06 -5.89
C LEU A 79 -3.25 -1.73 -6.57
N ILE A 80 -3.39 -0.66 -5.82
CA ILE A 80 -3.21 0.71 -6.28
C ILE A 80 -2.04 1.31 -5.52
N ASN A 81 -1.00 1.71 -6.24
CA ASN A 81 0.21 2.28 -5.66
C ASN A 81 -0.02 3.73 -5.23
N ILE A 82 0.28 4.03 -3.97
CA ILE A 82 0.28 5.42 -3.49
C ILE A 82 1.62 6.05 -3.90
N ILE A 83 1.57 6.97 -4.88
CA ILE A 83 2.74 7.58 -5.48
C ILE A 83 3.59 8.29 -4.42
N GLY A 84 4.88 7.99 -4.40
CA GLY A 84 5.83 8.60 -3.47
C GLY A 84 5.82 8.01 -2.06
N GLY A 85 4.87 7.14 -1.77
CA GLY A 85 4.82 6.41 -0.52
C GLY A 85 4.69 7.27 0.72
N TYR A 86 5.24 6.76 1.82
CA TYR A 86 5.16 7.44 3.12
C TYR A 86 5.84 8.81 3.09
N GLU A 87 6.93 8.96 2.33
CA GLU A 87 7.62 10.25 2.22
C GLU A 87 6.72 11.33 1.62
N ALA A 88 5.95 10.97 0.59
CA ALA A 88 4.99 11.92 0.01
C ALA A 88 3.87 12.27 0.99
N TRP A 89 3.43 11.31 1.78
CA TRP A 89 2.38 11.52 2.79
C TRP A 89 2.83 12.55 3.84
N ILE A 90 4.03 12.40 4.40
CA ILE A 90 4.50 13.32 5.45
C ILE A 90 4.79 14.72 4.93
N LEU A 91 5.15 14.86 3.64
CA LEU A 91 5.39 16.17 3.04
C LEU A 91 4.11 16.99 2.88
N THR A 92 2.95 16.35 2.89
CA THR A 92 1.65 17.00 2.67
C THR A 92 0.77 17.03 3.91
N GLU A 93 1.31 16.64 5.05
CA GLU A 93 0.58 16.70 6.32
C GLU A 93 0.34 18.14 6.77
#